data_c8e0dde5120bb606e467554a3d28a20b
#
_entry.id   c8e0dde5120bb606e467554a3d28a20b
#
_cell.length_a   1.000
_cell.length_b   1.000
_cell.length_c   1.000
_cell.angle_alpha   90.00
_cell.angle_beta   90.00
_cell.angle_gamma   90.00
#
_symmetry.space_group_name_H-M   'P 1'
#
loop_
_entity.id
_entity.type
_entity.pdbx_description
1 polymer ?
#
loop_
_entity_poly.entity_id
_entity_poly.type
_entity_poly.pdbx_seq_one_letter_code
_entity_poly.pdbx_strand_id
1 'polypeptide(L)'
;MEHKLNQETKIRKLKEWGMYTPINDVIFKHLFGKTQNKKLLEGLIKAFLNLEVEIQEIQEESSMLSSYIGGKEFRVDVLAKTKEGIMVDIEVQTKDYKDIADRIALYPSRMGSNELEKGEEYKEVKQVISMWIFKNEFDLIKEDEKYITKWKWREESSQKVLTNKLEIDIVELGKIKKYMEEGKISPKSEIGMWTRFLLNPGEIGEEEMKENETINSANQEYEKSMKSEPLLDDAFYFALKRWEDAAIKREARETGLAEGKAQGLAEGRAEGR
;
A
#
# COMPACT_ATOMS: atom_id res chain seq x y z
N MET A 1 -16.77 29.35 10.84
CA MET A 1 -16.50 28.49 12.04
C MET A 1 -16.78 27.05 11.63
N GLU A 2 -15.76 26.33 11.24
CA GLU A 2 -15.90 24.88 11.02
C GLU A 2 -16.16 24.23 12.37
N HIS A 3 -17.36 23.68 12.55
CA HIS A 3 -17.64 22.83 13.70
C HIS A 3 -16.70 21.63 13.62
N LYS A 4 -15.63 21.60 14.44
CA LYS A 4 -14.80 20.41 14.60
C LYS A 4 -15.73 19.24 14.95
N LEU A 5 -15.82 18.27 14.03
CA LEU A 5 -16.56 17.04 14.30
C LEU A 5 -15.96 16.34 15.53
N ASN A 6 -16.82 15.79 16.39
CA ASN A 6 -16.35 15.01 17.53
C ASN A 6 -15.76 13.66 17.08
N GLN A 7 -14.97 13.04 17.94
CA GLN A 7 -14.28 11.77 17.63
C GLN A 7 -15.22 10.66 17.19
N GLU A 8 -16.36 10.51 17.83
CA GLU A 8 -17.35 9.46 17.51
C GLU A 8 -17.88 9.63 16.07
N THR A 9 -18.15 10.86 15.66
CA THR A 9 -18.60 11.15 14.30
C THR A 9 -17.51 10.86 13.27
N LYS A 10 -16.24 11.18 13.56
CA LYS A 10 -15.11 10.87 12.70
C LYS A 10 -14.93 9.37 12.53
N ILE A 11 -14.94 8.61 13.62
CA ILE A 11 -14.85 7.15 13.62
C ILE A 11 -16.00 6.54 12.81
N ARG A 12 -17.25 6.99 13.04
CA ARG A 12 -18.40 6.50 12.30
C ARG A 12 -18.24 6.71 10.79
N LYS A 13 -17.85 7.91 10.37
CA LYS A 13 -17.63 8.21 8.95
C LYS A 13 -16.47 7.40 8.35
N LEU A 14 -15.36 7.25 9.06
CA LEU A 14 -14.25 6.41 8.62
C LEU A 14 -14.69 4.96 8.41
N LYS A 15 -15.53 4.42 9.31
CA LYS A 15 -16.12 3.08 9.17
C LYS A 15 -17.06 3.00 7.97
N GLU A 16 -17.96 3.96 7.80
CA GLU A 16 -18.86 4.05 6.64
C GLU A 16 -18.11 4.10 5.30
N TRP A 17 -16.96 4.77 5.26
CA TRP A 17 -16.12 4.86 4.07
C TRP A 17 -15.17 3.66 3.89
N GLY A 18 -15.17 2.69 4.82
CA GLY A 18 -14.24 1.56 4.81
C GLY A 18 -12.76 1.96 4.96
N MET A 19 -12.52 3.08 5.67
CA MET A 19 -11.20 3.68 5.87
C MET A 19 -10.74 3.62 7.35
N TYR A 20 -11.54 3.04 8.24
CA TYR A 20 -11.17 2.74 9.63
C TYR A 20 -10.48 1.38 9.68
N THR A 21 -9.33 1.28 9.04
CA THR A 21 -8.58 0.03 8.87
C THR A 21 -7.09 0.30 8.81
N PRO A 22 -6.23 -0.66 9.23
CA PRO A 22 -4.78 -0.51 9.19
C PRO A 22 -4.19 -0.22 7.81
N ILE A 23 -4.86 -0.58 6.71
CA ILE A 23 -4.41 -0.27 5.34
C ILE A 23 -4.68 1.19 4.91
N ASN A 24 -5.32 2.00 5.73
CA ASN A 24 -5.39 3.44 5.48
C ASN A 24 -3.97 4.02 5.53
N ASP A 25 -3.60 4.79 4.51
CA ASP A 25 -2.23 5.30 4.31
C ASP A 25 -1.66 5.99 5.59
N VAL A 26 -2.48 6.81 6.28
CA VAL A 26 -2.07 7.51 7.50
C VAL A 26 -1.89 6.54 8.67
N ILE A 27 -2.83 5.61 8.82
CA ILE A 27 -2.80 4.62 9.89
C ILE A 27 -1.65 3.63 9.66
N PHE A 28 -1.45 3.19 8.41
CA PHE A 28 -0.37 2.28 8.03
C PHE A 28 1.00 2.87 8.36
N LYS A 29 1.26 4.12 7.93
CA LYS A 29 2.50 4.83 8.27
C LYS A 29 2.72 4.92 9.77
N HIS A 30 1.66 5.24 10.52
CA HIS A 30 1.76 5.34 11.96
C HIS A 30 2.07 4.00 12.63
N LEU A 31 1.52 2.88 12.13
CA LEU A 31 1.76 1.55 12.67
C LEU A 31 3.13 1.00 12.31
N PHE A 32 3.52 1.10 11.04
CA PHE A 32 4.69 0.42 10.51
C PHE A 32 5.90 1.32 10.30
N GLY A 33 5.71 2.64 10.28
CA GLY A 33 6.77 3.63 10.07
C GLY A 33 7.48 4.08 11.36
N LYS A 34 7.18 3.49 12.53
CA LYS A 34 7.79 3.87 13.81
C LYS A 34 8.89 2.91 14.23
N THR A 35 10.01 3.46 14.70
CA THR A 35 11.17 2.69 15.17
C THR A 35 10.84 1.67 16.26
N GLN A 36 9.88 1.98 17.13
CA GLN A 36 9.43 1.06 18.19
C GLN A 36 8.66 -0.15 17.66
N ASN A 37 8.15 -0.09 16.44
CA ASN A 37 7.29 -1.11 15.83
C ASN A 37 8.04 -2.03 14.85
N LYS A 38 9.38 -2.10 14.93
CA LYS A 38 10.22 -2.94 14.04
C LYS A 38 9.71 -4.38 13.94
N LYS A 39 9.30 -4.98 15.05
CA LYS A 39 8.81 -6.37 15.09
C LYS A 39 7.50 -6.55 14.30
N LEU A 40 6.63 -5.55 14.28
CA LEU A 40 5.41 -5.59 13.47
C LEU A 40 5.77 -5.56 11.99
N LEU A 41 6.73 -4.72 11.61
CA LEU A 41 7.21 -4.60 10.24
C LEU A 41 7.91 -5.88 9.78
N GLU A 42 8.76 -6.48 10.61
CA GLU A 42 9.40 -7.78 10.35
C GLU A 42 8.36 -8.88 10.12
N GLY A 43 7.32 -8.93 10.95
CA GLY A 43 6.21 -9.88 10.81
C GLY A 43 5.43 -9.70 9.51
N LEU A 44 5.17 -8.45 9.11
CA LEU A 44 4.51 -8.13 7.85
C LEU A 44 5.34 -8.59 6.64
N ILE A 45 6.65 -8.28 6.63
CA ILE A 45 7.58 -8.68 5.58
C ILE A 45 7.67 -10.21 5.50
N LYS A 46 7.81 -10.88 6.63
CA LYS A 46 7.84 -12.35 6.68
C LYS A 46 6.58 -12.96 6.09
N ALA A 47 5.41 -12.46 6.47
CA ALA A 47 4.12 -13.01 6.03
C ALA A 47 3.92 -12.93 4.51
N PHE A 48 4.26 -11.79 3.88
CA PHE A 48 4.01 -11.59 2.46
C PHE A 48 5.19 -11.99 1.57
N LEU A 49 6.42 -11.75 2.00
CA LEU A 49 7.60 -12.02 1.16
C LEU A 49 8.28 -13.36 1.49
N ASN A 50 7.85 -14.03 2.57
CA ASN A 50 8.54 -15.19 3.14
C ASN A 50 10.04 -14.92 3.37
N LEU A 51 10.34 -13.70 3.83
CA LEU A 51 11.68 -13.21 4.07
C LEU A 51 11.84 -12.87 5.54
N GLU A 52 12.76 -13.56 6.20
CA GLU A 52 13.15 -13.24 7.58
C GLU A 52 14.20 -12.13 7.56
N VAL A 53 13.88 -11.01 8.17
CA VAL A 53 14.77 -9.84 8.27
C VAL A 53 14.84 -9.35 9.70
N GLU A 54 15.93 -8.73 10.05
CA GLU A 54 16.06 -7.95 11.28
C GLU A 54 16.21 -6.48 10.92
N ILE A 55 15.23 -5.66 11.30
CA ILE A 55 15.22 -4.24 10.97
C ILE A 55 16.18 -3.49 11.89
N GLN A 56 17.20 -2.87 11.28
CA GLN A 56 18.13 -2.00 11.98
C GLN A 56 17.52 -0.62 12.21
N GLU A 57 16.90 -0.05 11.19
CA GLU A 57 16.38 1.32 11.19
C GLU A 57 15.07 1.40 10.42
N ILE A 58 14.13 2.25 10.89
CA ILE A 58 12.96 2.71 10.15
C ILE A 58 13.11 4.22 10.01
N GLN A 59 12.94 4.75 8.81
CA GLN A 59 12.96 6.18 8.56
C GLN A 59 11.57 6.75 8.82
N GLU A 60 11.40 7.43 9.96
CA GLU A 60 10.09 7.88 10.47
C GLU A 60 9.49 9.06 9.69
N GLU A 61 10.29 9.86 9.02
CA GLU A 61 9.83 10.89 8.09
C GLU A 61 10.67 10.80 6.82
N SER A 62 10.18 10.03 5.88
CA SER A 62 10.84 9.98 4.59
C SER A 62 10.49 11.21 3.76
N SER A 63 10.98 12.38 4.16
CA SER A 63 11.25 13.46 3.22
C SER A 63 12.38 13.04 2.26
N MET A 64 12.30 11.76 1.85
CA MET A 64 13.28 11.19 0.97
C MET A 64 13.15 11.82 -0.38
N LEU A 65 14.25 12.36 -0.80
CA LEU A 65 14.60 12.55 -2.19
C LEU A 65 14.13 13.81 -2.87
N SER A 66 13.98 14.90 -2.15
CA SER A 66 14.00 16.24 -2.77
C SER A 66 15.45 16.71 -3.04
N SER A 67 16.32 15.83 -3.53
CA SER A 67 17.71 16.20 -3.81
C SER A 67 17.91 16.89 -5.17
N TYR A 68 16.83 17.18 -5.88
CA TYR A 68 16.89 17.99 -7.11
C TYR A 68 15.95 19.18 -7.00
N ILE A 69 16.48 20.39 -7.08
CA ILE A 69 15.73 21.64 -7.22
C ILE A 69 14.83 21.49 -8.47
N GLY A 70 13.50 21.46 -8.25
CA GLY A 70 12.50 21.34 -9.32
C GLY A 70 12.05 19.92 -9.70
N GLY A 71 12.51 18.86 -9.02
CA GLY A 71 12.03 17.49 -9.24
C GLY A 71 10.70 17.19 -8.54
N LYS A 72 9.92 16.23 -9.10
CA LYS A 72 8.73 15.69 -8.44
C LYS A 72 9.14 15.06 -7.11
N GLU A 73 8.48 15.45 -6.01
CA GLU A 73 8.73 14.89 -4.68
C GLU A 73 8.28 13.41 -4.65
N PHE A 74 9.19 12.55 -4.20
CA PHE A 74 8.89 11.14 -3.95
C PHE A 74 8.69 10.96 -2.46
N ARG A 75 7.52 10.49 -2.08
CA ARG A 75 7.19 10.13 -0.69
C ARG A 75 6.91 8.65 -0.65
N VAL A 76 7.62 7.94 0.21
CA VAL A 76 7.38 6.53 0.49
C VAL A 76 6.54 6.39 1.76
N ASP A 77 5.78 5.30 1.87
CA ASP A 77 4.94 5.09 3.04
C ASP A 77 5.75 4.61 4.23
N VAL A 78 6.55 3.57 4.05
CA VAL A 78 7.47 3.05 5.08
C VAL A 78 8.79 2.67 4.41
N LEU A 79 9.89 3.19 4.92
CA LEU A 79 11.23 2.81 4.50
C LEU A 79 12.03 2.30 5.68
N ALA A 80 12.60 1.12 5.52
CA ALA A 80 13.40 0.46 6.53
C ALA A 80 14.72 -0.04 5.96
N LYS A 81 15.72 -0.15 6.84
CA LYS A 81 17.01 -0.77 6.54
C LYS A 81 17.22 -1.97 7.46
N THR A 82 17.57 -3.11 6.88
CA THR A 82 17.89 -4.32 7.65
C THR A 82 19.33 -4.28 8.17
N LYS A 83 19.68 -5.19 9.09
CA LYS A 83 21.06 -5.34 9.57
C LYS A 83 22.05 -5.70 8.46
N GLU A 84 21.59 -6.43 7.44
CA GLU A 84 22.38 -6.78 6.25
C GLU A 84 22.52 -5.59 5.29
N GLY A 85 21.85 -4.46 5.59
CA GLY A 85 21.86 -3.25 4.78
C GLY A 85 20.87 -3.26 3.61
N ILE A 86 19.96 -4.25 3.55
CA ILE A 86 18.89 -4.26 2.54
C ILE A 86 17.92 -3.11 2.84
N MET A 87 17.59 -2.32 1.82
CA MET A 87 16.55 -1.31 1.92
C MET A 87 15.22 -1.94 1.57
N VAL A 88 14.24 -1.80 2.46
CA VAL A 88 12.88 -2.30 2.25
C VAL A 88 11.93 -1.11 2.24
N ASP A 89 11.32 -0.89 1.10
CA ASP A 89 10.29 0.10 0.86
C ASP A 89 8.92 -0.59 0.83
N ILE A 90 7.95 -0.07 1.56
CA ILE A 90 6.60 -0.63 1.59
C ILE A 90 5.61 0.47 1.29
N GLU A 91 4.83 0.26 0.23
CA GLU A 91 3.83 1.18 -0.27
C GLU A 91 2.43 0.54 -0.18
N VAL A 92 1.44 1.27 0.31
CA VAL A 92 0.05 0.81 0.31
C VAL A 92 -0.77 1.52 -0.76
N GLN A 93 -1.55 0.74 -1.52
CA GLN A 93 -2.38 1.26 -2.59
C GLN A 93 -3.84 0.87 -2.36
N THR A 94 -4.64 1.86 -2.05
CA THR A 94 -6.08 1.69 -1.79
C THR A 94 -6.95 2.20 -2.93
N LYS A 95 -6.33 2.73 -4.00
CA LYS A 95 -6.96 3.20 -5.24
C LYS A 95 -6.09 2.86 -6.45
N ASP A 96 -6.73 2.74 -7.60
CA ASP A 96 -6.04 2.61 -8.87
C ASP A 96 -5.65 3.99 -9.39
N TYR A 97 -4.39 4.12 -9.77
CA TYR A 97 -3.83 5.29 -10.45
C TYR A 97 -3.36 4.87 -11.84
N LYS A 98 -3.64 5.69 -12.86
CA LYS A 98 -3.26 5.39 -14.26
C LYS A 98 -1.75 5.24 -14.47
N ASP A 99 -0.95 5.90 -13.61
CA ASP A 99 0.52 5.94 -13.66
C ASP A 99 1.18 5.06 -12.58
N ILE A 100 0.42 4.14 -11.97
CA ILE A 100 0.94 3.33 -10.85
C ILE A 100 2.08 2.41 -11.28
N ALA A 101 2.03 1.83 -12.47
CA ALA A 101 3.10 0.97 -12.98
C ALA A 101 4.43 1.73 -13.14
N ASP A 102 4.37 2.98 -13.63
CA ASP A 102 5.53 3.85 -13.75
C ASP A 102 6.12 4.19 -12.37
N ARG A 103 5.26 4.45 -11.38
CA ARG A 103 5.69 4.68 -10.00
C ARG A 103 6.37 3.46 -9.41
N ILE A 104 5.78 2.27 -9.58
CA ILE A 104 6.34 0.99 -9.12
C ILE A 104 7.74 0.77 -9.67
N ALA A 105 7.98 1.09 -10.94
CA ALA A 105 9.29 0.94 -11.57
C ALA A 105 10.31 2.00 -11.10
N LEU A 106 9.87 3.24 -10.90
CA LEU A 106 10.77 4.36 -10.61
C LEU A 106 11.21 4.44 -9.14
N TYR A 107 10.36 4.05 -8.19
CA TYR A 107 10.65 4.17 -6.76
C TYR A 107 11.91 3.40 -6.34
N PRO A 108 12.01 2.07 -6.54
CA PRO A 108 13.19 1.31 -6.16
C PRO A 108 14.43 1.71 -6.95
N SER A 109 14.27 2.12 -8.22
CA SER A 109 15.39 2.59 -9.05
C SER A 109 16.03 3.84 -8.48
N ARG A 110 15.21 4.77 -8.00
CA ARG A 110 15.69 6.00 -7.36
C ARG A 110 16.33 5.74 -6.00
N MET A 111 15.73 4.87 -5.19
CA MET A 111 16.34 4.47 -3.91
C MET A 111 17.70 3.85 -4.11
N GLY A 112 17.82 2.90 -5.05
CA GLY A 112 19.11 2.28 -5.35
C GLY A 112 20.17 3.26 -5.84
N SER A 113 19.76 4.30 -6.61
CA SER A 113 20.72 5.31 -7.09
C SER A 113 21.21 6.26 -5.99
N ASN A 114 20.41 6.44 -4.94
CA ASN A 114 20.78 7.34 -3.84
C ASN A 114 21.66 6.67 -2.78
N GLU A 115 21.76 5.34 -2.80
CA GLU A 115 22.65 4.61 -1.88
C GLU A 115 24.13 4.71 -2.26
N LEU A 116 24.48 5.29 -3.42
CA LEU A 116 25.85 5.49 -3.87
C LEU A 116 26.35 6.88 -3.49
N GLU A 117 27.42 6.90 -2.70
CA GLU A 117 28.21 8.11 -2.48
C GLU A 117 29.27 8.29 -3.57
N LYS A 118 29.79 9.52 -3.68
CA LYS A 118 30.83 9.85 -4.65
C LYS A 118 32.11 9.07 -4.35
N GLY A 119 32.48 8.17 -5.26
CA GLY A 119 33.69 7.37 -5.16
C GLY A 119 33.45 5.92 -4.75
N GLU A 120 32.24 5.54 -4.43
CA GLU A 120 31.87 4.15 -4.16
C GLU A 120 31.73 3.34 -5.46
N GLU A 121 31.98 2.03 -5.36
CA GLU A 121 31.81 1.13 -6.49
C GLU A 121 30.35 0.65 -6.61
N TYR A 122 29.81 0.54 -7.83
CA TYR A 122 28.44 0.06 -8.07
C TYR A 122 28.12 -1.30 -7.43
N LYS A 123 29.12 -2.15 -7.18
CA LYS A 123 28.93 -3.43 -6.50
C LYS A 123 28.50 -3.28 -5.03
N GLU A 124 28.81 -2.13 -4.40
CA GLU A 124 28.54 -1.84 -2.99
C GLU A 124 27.12 -1.41 -2.74
N VAL A 125 26.38 -1.00 -3.79
CA VAL A 125 24.94 -0.75 -3.69
C VAL A 125 24.24 -1.94 -3.05
N LYS A 126 23.51 -1.67 -1.99
CA LYS A 126 22.70 -2.69 -1.32
C LYS A 126 21.44 -3.01 -2.12
N GLN A 127 20.86 -4.16 -1.83
CA GLN A 127 19.59 -4.53 -2.44
C GLN A 127 18.48 -3.59 -1.97
N VAL A 128 17.60 -3.23 -2.89
CA VAL A 128 16.32 -2.54 -2.61
C VAL A 128 15.19 -3.52 -2.94
N ILE A 129 14.32 -3.76 -1.97
CA ILE A 129 13.08 -4.51 -2.11
C ILE A 129 11.94 -3.52 -1.94
N SER A 130 11.11 -3.34 -2.97
CA SER A 130 9.95 -2.46 -2.93
C SER A 130 8.67 -3.30 -2.95
N MET A 131 7.98 -3.36 -1.80
CA MET A 131 6.75 -4.11 -1.60
C MET A 131 5.54 -3.20 -1.75
N TRP A 132 4.69 -3.49 -2.73
CA TRP A 132 3.47 -2.76 -3.03
C TRP A 132 2.25 -3.56 -2.61
N ILE A 133 1.53 -3.10 -1.60
CA ILE A 133 0.35 -3.77 -1.05
C ILE A 133 -0.90 -3.11 -1.63
N PHE A 134 -1.57 -3.80 -2.52
CA PHE A 134 -2.83 -3.37 -3.12
C PHE A 134 -4.01 -3.87 -2.27
N LYS A 135 -4.93 -2.95 -1.92
CA LYS A 135 -6.18 -3.31 -1.24
C LYS A 135 -7.06 -4.19 -2.12
N ASN A 136 -7.13 -3.85 -3.41
CA ASN A 136 -7.90 -4.57 -4.44
C ASN A 136 -6.97 -5.36 -5.36
N GLU A 137 -7.52 -5.96 -6.41
CA GLU A 137 -6.75 -6.55 -7.49
C GLU A 137 -6.07 -5.44 -8.30
N PHE A 138 -4.86 -5.69 -8.81
CA PHE A 138 -4.11 -4.76 -9.65
C PHE A 138 -4.38 -5.05 -11.12
N ASP A 139 -4.93 -4.08 -11.85
CA ASP A 139 -5.43 -4.27 -13.21
C ASP A 139 -4.38 -4.85 -14.18
N LEU A 140 -3.08 -4.52 -14.02
CA LEU A 140 -2.00 -5.01 -14.89
C LEU A 140 -1.84 -6.54 -14.83
N ILE A 141 -2.11 -7.15 -13.67
CA ILE A 141 -1.92 -8.58 -13.41
C ILE A 141 -3.21 -9.25 -12.91
N LYS A 142 -4.35 -8.64 -13.22
CA LYS A 142 -5.65 -9.11 -12.76
C LYS A 142 -5.95 -10.55 -13.16
N GLU A 143 -5.55 -10.94 -14.37
CA GLU A 143 -5.77 -12.28 -14.91
C GLU A 143 -4.78 -13.32 -14.35
N ASP A 144 -3.73 -12.90 -13.65
CA ASP A 144 -2.78 -13.83 -13.03
C ASP A 144 -3.42 -14.52 -11.82
N GLU A 145 -3.20 -15.82 -11.68
CA GLU A 145 -3.67 -16.58 -10.52
C GLU A 145 -2.87 -16.27 -9.24
N LYS A 146 -1.66 -15.71 -9.38
CA LYS A 146 -0.81 -15.36 -8.25
C LYS A 146 -1.33 -14.12 -7.55
N TYR A 147 -1.37 -14.16 -6.23
CA TYR A 147 -1.72 -13.04 -5.36
C TYR A 147 -0.49 -12.28 -4.82
N ILE A 148 0.70 -12.84 -5.02
CA ILE A 148 2.00 -12.17 -4.83
C ILE A 148 2.84 -12.44 -6.05
N THR A 149 3.32 -11.37 -6.68
CA THR A 149 4.21 -11.45 -7.85
C THR A 149 5.52 -10.76 -7.56
N LYS A 150 6.63 -11.40 -8.00
CA LYS A 150 8.00 -10.88 -7.85
C LYS A 150 8.55 -10.46 -9.18
N TRP A 151 8.99 -9.23 -9.26
CA TRP A 151 9.50 -8.60 -10.47
C TRP A 151 10.98 -8.29 -10.32
N LYS A 152 11.77 -8.71 -11.33
CA LYS A 152 13.22 -8.48 -11.42
C LYS A 152 13.59 -8.14 -12.85
N TRP A 153 14.66 -7.44 -13.03
CA TRP A 153 15.20 -7.18 -14.35
C TRP A 153 15.80 -8.45 -14.95
N ARG A 154 15.18 -8.92 -16.03
CA ARG A 154 15.55 -10.17 -16.69
C ARG A 154 15.73 -9.94 -18.18
N GLU A 155 16.62 -10.71 -18.78
CA GLU A 155 16.69 -10.84 -20.24
C GLU A 155 15.45 -11.64 -20.72
N GLU A 156 14.79 -11.14 -21.77
CA GLU A 156 13.46 -11.60 -22.18
C GLU A 156 13.44 -13.09 -22.61
N SER A 157 14.42 -13.53 -23.39
CA SER A 157 14.45 -14.88 -23.96
C SER A 157 14.99 -15.92 -22.98
N SER A 158 16.13 -15.64 -22.36
CA SER A 158 16.83 -16.58 -21.48
C SER A 158 16.37 -16.53 -20.03
N GLN A 159 15.56 -15.50 -19.67
CA GLN A 159 15.10 -15.25 -18.30
C GLN A 159 16.25 -15.05 -17.29
N LYS A 160 17.47 -14.77 -17.77
CA LYS A 160 18.62 -14.50 -16.89
C LYS A 160 18.41 -13.20 -16.14
N VAL A 161 18.58 -13.21 -14.84
CA VAL A 161 18.50 -12.03 -13.98
C VAL A 161 19.72 -11.14 -14.26
N LEU A 162 19.48 -9.87 -14.62
CA LEU A 162 20.54 -8.89 -14.86
C LEU A 162 21.25 -8.53 -13.55
N THR A 163 20.46 -8.29 -12.49
CA THR A 163 20.94 -7.92 -11.17
C THR A 163 19.92 -8.29 -10.10
N ASN A 164 20.37 -8.61 -8.90
CA ASN A 164 19.50 -8.78 -7.72
C ASN A 164 19.42 -7.51 -6.86
N LYS A 165 19.96 -6.37 -7.36
CA LYS A 165 19.95 -5.13 -6.60
C LYS A 165 18.58 -4.49 -6.47
N LEU A 166 17.68 -4.77 -7.41
CA LEU A 166 16.31 -4.26 -7.40
C LEU A 166 15.33 -5.43 -7.46
N GLU A 167 14.38 -5.45 -6.54
CA GLU A 167 13.27 -6.39 -6.50
C GLU A 167 11.98 -5.62 -6.21
N ILE A 168 10.92 -5.94 -6.93
CA ILE A 168 9.59 -5.37 -6.70
C ILE A 168 8.66 -6.53 -6.39
N ASP A 169 7.96 -6.45 -5.27
CA ASP A 169 6.96 -7.43 -4.87
C ASP A 169 5.59 -6.76 -4.84
N ILE A 170 4.63 -7.33 -5.56
CA ILE A 170 3.24 -6.85 -5.58
C ILE A 170 2.38 -7.84 -4.84
N VAL A 171 1.68 -7.36 -3.81
CA VAL A 171 0.79 -8.12 -2.94
C VAL A 171 -0.63 -7.63 -3.17
N GLU A 172 -1.55 -8.51 -3.57
CA GLU A 172 -2.94 -8.20 -3.86
C GLU A 172 -3.86 -8.77 -2.77
N LEU A 173 -4.20 -7.96 -1.76
CA LEU A 173 -5.05 -8.39 -0.64
C LEU A 173 -6.45 -8.80 -1.10
N GLY A 174 -6.95 -8.19 -2.17
CA GLY A 174 -8.23 -8.56 -2.79
C GLY A 174 -8.23 -10.02 -3.29
N LYS A 175 -7.17 -10.45 -3.97
CA LYS A 175 -7.01 -11.86 -4.42
C LYS A 175 -6.83 -12.81 -3.25
N ILE A 176 -6.03 -12.43 -2.24
CA ILE A 176 -5.86 -13.26 -1.04
C ILE A 176 -7.21 -13.46 -0.34
N LYS A 177 -7.99 -12.38 -0.17
CA LYS A 177 -9.33 -12.45 0.41
C LYS A 177 -10.25 -13.39 -0.37
N LYS A 178 -10.31 -13.25 -1.69
CA LYS A 178 -11.07 -14.14 -2.58
C LYS A 178 -10.65 -15.59 -2.41
N TYR A 179 -9.35 -15.87 -2.34
CA TYR A 179 -8.84 -17.24 -2.16
C TYR A 179 -9.11 -17.79 -0.77
N MET A 180 -9.22 -16.95 0.26
CA MET A 180 -9.74 -17.38 1.57
C MET A 180 -11.22 -17.77 1.48
N GLU A 181 -12.04 -16.98 0.81
CA GLU A 181 -13.47 -17.27 0.59
C GLU A 181 -13.69 -18.55 -0.22
N GLU A 182 -12.79 -18.86 -1.17
CA GLU A 182 -12.79 -20.10 -1.95
C GLU A 182 -12.15 -21.30 -1.21
N GLY A 183 -11.65 -21.11 0.00
CA GLY A 183 -10.99 -22.17 0.79
C GLY A 183 -9.59 -22.57 0.30
N LYS A 184 -8.99 -21.81 -0.62
CA LYS A 184 -7.64 -22.05 -1.16
C LYS A 184 -6.55 -21.56 -0.22
N ILE A 185 -6.82 -20.56 0.59
CA ILE A 185 -5.93 -20.01 1.63
C ILE A 185 -6.63 -20.12 2.97
N SER A 186 -5.94 -20.64 3.97
CA SER A 186 -6.48 -20.68 5.33
C SER A 186 -6.53 -19.25 5.91
N PRO A 187 -7.68 -18.78 6.44
CA PRO A 187 -7.77 -17.52 7.14
C PRO A 187 -6.84 -17.44 8.38
N LYS A 188 -6.44 -18.59 8.93
CA LYS A 188 -5.53 -18.72 10.08
C LYS A 188 -4.04 -18.79 9.67
N SER A 189 -3.72 -18.90 8.39
CA SER A 189 -2.32 -18.80 7.93
C SER A 189 -1.76 -17.40 8.19
N GLU A 190 -0.43 -17.25 8.27
CA GLU A 190 0.20 -15.94 8.47
C GLU A 190 -0.30 -14.91 7.46
N ILE A 191 -0.30 -15.27 6.18
CA ILE A 191 -0.78 -14.37 5.11
C ILE A 191 -2.28 -14.06 5.25
N GLY A 192 -3.10 -15.02 5.66
CA GLY A 192 -4.52 -14.84 5.92
C GLY A 192 -4.76 -13.90 7.09
N MET A 193 -4.05 -14.10 8.20
CA MET A 193 -4.16 -13.26 9.40
C MET A 193 -3.74 -11.81 9.11
N TRP A 194 -2.59 -11.58 8.44
CA TRP A 194 -2.14 -10.26 8.07
C TRP A 194 -3.10 -9.58 7.07
N THR A 195 -3.65 -10.32 6.11
CA THR A 195 -4.63 -9.78 5.17
C THR A 195 -5.90 -9.32 5.88
N ARG A 196 -6.44 -10.14 6.78
CA ARG A 196 -7.63 -9.81 7.59
C ARG A 196 -7.34 -8.61 8.50
N PHE A 197 -6.18 -8.59 9.18
CA PHE A 197 -5.78 -7.47 10.02
C PHE A 197 -5.71 -6.16 9.22
N LEU A 198 -5.07 -6.15 8.06
CA LEU A 198 -4.95 -4.93 7.24
C LEU A 198 -6.30 -4.46 6.71
N LEU A 199 -7.16 -5.37 6.27
CA LEU A 199 -8.45 -5.03 5.67
C LEU A 199 -9.54 -4.72 6.70
N ASN A 200 -9.64 -5.53 7.75
CA ASN A 200 -10.62 -5.37 8.83
C ASN A 200 -10.25 -6.20 10.07
N PRO A 201 -9.50 -5.65 11.02
CA PRO A 201 -9.11 -6.39 12.23
C PRO A 201 -10.29 -6.88 13.05
N GLY A 202 -11.46 -6.23 12.96
CA GLY A 202 -12.68 -6.65 13.66
C GLY A 202 -13.28 -7.97 13.18
N GLU A 203 -12.80 -8.53 12.05
CA GLU A 203 -13.19 -9.86 11.57
C GLU A 203 -12.38 -11.00 12.21
N ILE A 204 -11.33 -10.68 12.99
CA ILE A 204 -10.51 -11.66 13.70
C ILE A 204 -11.08 -11.82 15.10
N GLY A 205 -11.44 -13.06 15.48
CA GLY A 205 -11.94 -13.36 16.81
C GLY A 205 -10.85 -13.14 17.89
N GLU A 206 -11.26 -12.76 19.10
CA GLU A 206 -10.31 -12.46 20.19
C GLU A 206 -9.38 -13.64 20.52
N GLU A 207 -9.92 -14.87 20.54
CA GLU A 207 -9.13 -16.07 20.81
C GLU A 207 -8.12 -16.34 19.68
N GLU A 208 -8.58 -16.24 18.43
CA GLU A 208 -7.74 -16.39 17.25
C GLU A 208 -6.62 -15.33 17.20
N MET A 209 -6.92 -14.10 17.62
CA MET A 209 -5.94 -13.01 17.68
C MET A 209 -4.87 -13.29 18.73
N LYS A 210 -5.25 -13.83 19.90
CA LYS A 210 -4.32 -14.18 20.98
C LYS A 210 -3.39 -15.35 20.62
N GLU A 211 -3.83 -16.27 19.75
CA GLU A 211 -3.01 -17.38 19.26
C GLU A 211 -1.82 -16.89 18.38
N ASN A 212 -1.93 -15.70 17.77
CA ASN A 212 -0.87 -15.09 16.95
C ASN A 212 -0.29 -13.86 17.66
N GLU A 213 0.86 -14.03 18.31
CA GLU A 213 1.48 -12.98 19.13
C GLU A 213 1.76 -11.69 18.30
N THR A 214 2.20 -11.83 17.05
CA THR A 214 2.54 -10.67 16.19
C THR A 214 1.29 -9.91 15.81
N ILE A 215 0.24 -10.60 15.39
CA ILE A 215 -1.07 -9.98 15.04
C ILE A 215 -1.71 -9.35 16.28
N ASN A 216 -1.64 -10.03 17.43
CA ASN A 216 -2.15 -9.49 18.68
C ASN A 216 -1.44 -8.18 19.05
N SER A 217 -0.12 -8.14 18.94
CA SER A 217 0.68 -6.94 19.19
C SER A 217 0.34 -5.82 18.19
N ALA A 218 0.15 -6.17 16.92
CA ALA A 218 -0.25 -5.22 15.89
C ALA A 218 -1.64 -4.63 16.18
N ASN A 219 -2.58 -5.45 16.60
CA ASN A 219 -3.92 -4.99 16.94
C ASN A 219 -3.94 -4.10 18.20
N GLN A 220 -3.17 -4.45 19.22
CA GLN A 220 -3.04 -3.60 20.41
C GLN A 220 -2.47 -2.22 20.07
N GLU A 221 -1.43 -2.15 19.24
CA GLU A 221 -0.88 -0.87 18.81
C GLU A 221 -1.86 -0.10 17.91
N TYR A 222 -2.62 -0.79 17.04
CA TYR A 222 -3.68 -0.19 16.24
C TYR A 222 -4.77 0.42 17.13
N GLU A 223 -5.32 -0.32 18.07
CA GLU A 223 -6.37 0.17 18.98
C GLU A 223 -5.89 1.33 19.86
N LYS A 224 -4.65 1.26 20.35
CA LYS A 224 -4.01 2.34 21.11
C LYS A 224 -3.85 3.58 20.23
N SER A 225 -3.40 3.41 19.00
CA SER A 225 -3.18 4.48 18.04
C SER A 225 -4.48 5.18 17.68
N MET A 226 -5.57 4.43 17.49
CA MET A 226 -6.88 4.98 17.14
C MET A 226 -7.56 5.75 18.30
N LYS A 227 -7.00 5.72 19.50
CA LYS A 227 -7.40 6.60 20.62
C LYS A 227 -6.69 7.96 20.57
N SER A 228 -5.67 8.11 19.72
CA SER A 228 -4.95 9.37 19.53
C SER A 228 -5.78 10.34 18.67
N GLU A 229 -6.20 11.46 19.27
CA GLU A 229 -6.98 12.48 18.56
C GLU A 229 -6.25 13.03 17.33
N PRO A 230 -4.95 13.38 17.38
CA PRO A 230 -4.23 13.85 16.19
C PRO A 230 -4.22 12.84 15.05
N LEU A 231 -3.93 11.56 15.34
CA LEU A 231 -3.93 10.52 14.31
C LEU A 231 -5.31 10.30 13.70
N LEU A 232 -6.35 10.30 14.54
CA LEU A 232 -7.72 10.16 14.07
C LEU A 232 -8.13 11.33 13.17
N ASP A 233 -7.68 12.54 13.51
CA ASP A 233 -7.92 13.73 12.70
C ASP A 233 -7.23 13.62 11.34
N ASP A 234 -5.95 13.29 11.32
CA ASP A 234 -5.18 13.12 10.10
C ASP A 234 -5.79 12.03 9.20
N ALA A 235 -6.12 10.86 9.77
CA ALA A 235 -6.78 9.79 9.04
C ALA A 235 -8.15 10.20 8.51
N PHE A 236 -8.93 10.97 9.28
CA PHE A 236 -10.24 11.46 8.87
C PHE A 236 -10.14 12.47 7.73
N TYR A 237 -9.28 13.48 7.84
CA TYR A 237 -9.12 14.49 6.78
C TYR A 237 -8.55 13.90 5.49
N PHE A 238 -7.63 12.96 5.61
CA PHE A 238 -7.13 12.21 4.46
C PHE A 238 -8.27 11.42 3.76
N ALA A 239 -9.07 10.69 4.54
CA ALA A 239 -10.21 9.94 4.03
C ALA A 239 -11.29 10.84 3.42
N LEU A 240 -11.58 11.98 4.06
CA LEU A 240 -12.54 12.97 3.57
C LEU A 240 -12.11 13.50 2.20
N LYS A 241 -10.87 13.95 2.06
CA LYS A 241 -10.34 14.42 0.78
C LYS A 241 -10.46 13.35 -0.31
N ARG A 242 -10.15 12.10 0.00
CA ARG A 242 -10.31 10.99 -0.94
C ARG A 242 -11.77 10.75 -1.34
N TRP A 243 -12.67 10.86 -0.39
CA TRP A 243 -14.11 10.69 -0.64
C TRP A 243 -14.64 11.83 -1.55
N GLU A 244 -14.25 13.07 -1.29
CA GLU A 244 -14.58 14.24 -2.12
C GLU A 244 -14.03 14.08 -3.55
N ASP A 245 -12.76 13.73 -3.72
CA ASP A 245 -12.14 13.47 -5.02
C ASP A 245 -12.89 12.36 -5.80
N ALA A 246 -13.33 11.32 -5.11
CA ALA A 246 -14.08 10.23 -5.72
C ALA A 246 -15.49 10.67 -6.12
N ALA A 247 -16.14 11.54 -5.34
CA ALA A 247 -17.44 12.10 -5.66
C ALA A 247 -17.37 12.99 -6.92
N ILE A 248 -16.38 13.89 -6.99
CA ILE A 248 -16.15 14.76 -8.16
C ILE A 248 -15.90 13.92 -9.43
N LYS A 249 -15.05 12.88 -9.34
CA LYS A 249 -14.79 12.00 -10.48
C LYS A 249 -16.02 11.23 -10.94
N ARG A 250 -16.88 10.81 -10.01
CA ARG A 250 -18.14 10.12 -10.33
C ARG A 250 -19.09 11.05 -11.04
N GLU A 251 -19.30 12.26 -10.53
CA GLU A 251 -20.16 13.27 -11.14
C GLU A 251 -19.67 13.64 -12.56
N ALA A 252 -18.39 13.88 -12.74
CA ALA A 252 -17.80 14.15 -14.06
C ALA A 252 -18.00 12.98 -15.04
N ARG A 253 -17.90 11.73 -14.57
CA ARG A 253 -18.16 10.55 -15.40
C ARG A 253 -19.63 10.42 -15.78
N GLU A 254 -20.54 10.64 -14.85
CA GLU A 254 -22.00 10.59 -15.10
C GLU A 254 -22.42 11.66 -16.10
N THR A 255 -21.90 12.88 -15.94
CA THR A 255 -22.14 13.99 -16.86
C THR A 255 -21.60 13.68 -18.26
N GLY A 256 -20.34 13.23 -18.37
CA GLY A 256 -19.75 12.86 -19.65
C GLY A 256 -20.46 11.70 -20.35
N LEU A 257 -20.96 10.72 -19.59
CA LEU A 257 -21.78 9.63 -20.15
C LEU A 257 -23.13 10.13 -20.66
N ALA A 258 -23.78 11.08 -19.95
CA ALA A 258 -25.04 11.66 -20.36
C ALA A 258 -24.88 12.51 -21.63
N GLU A 259 -23.84 13.35 -21.69
CA GLU A 259 -23.49 14.16 -22.86
C GLU A 259 -23.14 13.30 -24.07
N GLY A 260 -22.27 12.30 -23.92
CA GLY A 260 -21.91 11.38 -25.00
C GLY A 260 -23.10 10.58 -25.53
N LYS A 261 -24.03 10.18 -24.66
CA LYS A 261 -25.28 9.52 -25.06
C LYS A 261 -26.21 10.46 -25.83
N ALA A 262 -26.33 11.72 -25.39
CA ALA A 262 -27.13 12.73 -26.08
C ALA A 262 -26.58 13.06 -27.46
N GLN A 263 -25.24 13.22 -27.55
CA GLN A 263 -24.54 13.48 -28.81
C GLN A 263 -24.68 12.31 -29.78
N GLY A 264 -24.40 11.08 -29.35
CA GLY A 264 -24.52 9.89 -30.20
C GLY A 264 -25.95 9.65 -30.70
N LEU A 265 -26.99 9.98 -29.89
CA LEU A 265 -28.37 9.94 -30.31
C LEU A 265 -28.72 11.04 -31.36
N ALA A 266 -28.12 12.22 -31.23
CA ALA A 266 -28.31 13.31 -32.18
C ALA A 266 -27.65 13.01 -33.54
N GLU A 267 -26.40 12.50 -33.51
CA GLU A 267 -25.67 12.09 -34.70
C GLU A 267 -26.36 10.93 -35.43
N GLY A 268 -26.76 9.87 -34.72
CA GLY A 268 -27.46 8.73 -35.30
C GLY A 268 -28.84 9.12 -35.92
N ARG A 269 -29.53 10.13 -35.39
CA ARG A 269 -30.74 10.68 -36.00
C ARG A 269 -30.47 11.53 -37.23
N ALA A 270 -29.31 12.19 -37.30
CA ALA A 270 -28.90 12.99 -38.43
C ALA A 270 -28.45 12.10 -39.62
N GLU A 271 -27.73 11.00 -39.34
CA GLU A 271 -27.27 10.06 -40.37
C GLU A 271 -28.38 9.11 -40.86
N GLY A 272 -29.42 8.86 -40.07
CA GLY A 272 -30.58 8.02 -40.43
C GLY A 272 -31.67 8.75 -41.23
N ARG A 273 -31.45 9.99 -41.66
CA ARG A 273 -32.30 10.77 -42.56
C ARG A 273 -31.64 10.90 -43.95
#